data_ac23eac4c31bf6f32c346141944ce90a
#
_entry.id   ac23eac4c31bf6f32c346141944ce90a
#
_cell.length_a   1.000
_cell.length_b   1.000
_cell.length_c   1.000
_cell.angle_alpha   90.00
_cell.angle_beta   90.00
_cell.angle_gamma   90.00
#
_symmetry.space_group_name_H-M   'P 1'
#
loop_
_entity.id
_entity.type
_entity.pdbx_description
1 polymer ?
#
loop_
_entity_poly.entity_id
_entity_poly.type
_entity_poly.pdbx_seq_one_letter_code
_entity_poly.pdbx_strand_id
1 'polypeptide(L)'
;LEQGDGPVRARYTDGRPPVGVLATNGLWWRHTTTTENANRGRAAAIARLLTCEELTGPVSFRVGSSLLEEDGTSTAIREDPACQSCHDTLEPLAATLFGFWWFEANSVAELSRYHPERELLGPQELGVTPGWMGTELAGLVELGQVVARDPSFEPCLVQTLAQGFWRRPVDAGDDGTLAALGTELDQHQDLLALLAGVIQAPAYTAGGLTTAATDADRDRARTDRLLTPEQLATAVEELTGFRWSIVGFDMLRTDDPGVRVLAGGVDGRSVTRPQEDPGLTWALVVQRLAQAGAWQAVADGRLDAGLAPDDPGFTEQLQHWHRRTLGTAADDETVAGLTAMWQTVDDADGPDAAWRAVLEALLRDPAYVSL
;
A
#
# COMPACT_ATOMS: atom_id res chain seq x y z
N LEU A 1 -11.55 16.99 -22.61
CA LEU A 1 -11.15 17.84 -21.47
C LEU A 1 -10.00 18.70 -21.94
N GLU A 2 -10.20 20.01 -22.11
CA GLU A 2 -9.08 20.94 -22.29
C GLU A 2 -8.23 20.92 -21.01
N GLN A 3 -6.94 20.64 -21.16
CA GLN A 3 -5.98 20.69 -20.08
C GLN A 3 -5.73 22.15 -19.67
N GLY A 4 -6.44 22.61 -18.66
CA GLY A 4 -6.07 23.83 -17.93
C GLY A 4 -5.17 23.47 -16.75
N ASP A 5 -4.27 24.37 -16.35
CA ASP A 5 -3.28 24.20 -15.28
C ASP A 5 -3.87 24.20 -13.87
N GLY A 6 -5.09 23.73 -13.66
CA GLY A 6 -5.74 23.74 -12.34
C GLY A 6 -6.79 22.64 -12.15
N PRO A 7 -7.30 22.45 -10.91
CA PRO A 7 -8.31 21.45 -10.62
C PRO A 7 -9.59 21.74 -11.40
N VAL A 8 -10.06 20.77 -12.18
CA VAL A 8 -11.28 20.87 -13.01
C VAL A 8 -12.44 20.24 -12.26
N ARG A 9 -13.56 20.96 -12.15
CA ARG A 9 -14.81 20.36 -11.68
C ARG A 9 -15.35 19.42 -12.75
N ALA A 10 -15.40 18.12 -12.43
CA ALA A 10 -15.99 17.11 -13.31
C ALA A 10 -17.27 16.57 -12.67
N ARG A 11 -18.23 16.16 -13.50
CA ARG A 11 -19.45 15.48 -13.09
C ARG A 11 -19.53 14.13 -13.80
N TYR A 12 -19.83 13.10 -13.05
CA TYR A 12 -20.15 11.80 -13.64
C TYR A 12 -21.48 11.86 -14.37
N THR A 13 -21.56 11.16 -15.50
CA THR A 13 -22.75 11.13 -16.38
C THR A 13 -23.40 9.75 -16.46
N ASP A 14 -22.94 8.79 -15.66
CA ASP A 14 -23.42 7.41 -15.61
C ASP A 14 -24.58 7.19 -14.62
N GLY A 15 -25.13 8.26 -14.08
CA GLY A 15 -26.28 8.20 -13.17
C GLY A 15 -25.95 7.82 -11.73
N ARG A 16 -24.64 7.70 -11.38
CA ARG A 16 -24.25 7.39 -9.99
C ARG A 16 -24.74 8.45 -9.01
N PRO A 17 -25.19 8.04 -7.82
CA PRO A 17 -25.61 8.97 -6.78
C PRO A 17 -24.41 9.74 -6.19
N PRO A 18 -24.62 10.96 -5.67
CA PRO A 18 -23.57 11.78 -5.04
C PRO A 18 -23.33 11.32 -3.58
N VAL A 19 -22.68 10.19 -3.41
CA VAL A 19 -22.41 9.56 -2.10
C VAL A 19 -20.93 9.65 -1.70
N GLY A 20 -20.30 10.77 -1.98
CA GLY A 20 -18.92 11.03 -1.55
C GLY A 20 -17.91 10.01 -2.09
N VAL A 21 -17.08 9.47 -1.21
CA VAL A 21 -16.02 8.50 -1.58
C VAL A 21 -16.58 7.24 -2.25
N LEU A 22 -17.78 6.81 -1.88
CA LEU A 22 -18.46 5.65 -2.49
C LEU A 22 -18.83 5.86 -3.97
N ALA A 23 -18.81 7.11 -4.47
CA ALA A 23 -19.04 7.42 -5.88
C ALA A 23 -17.74 7.65 -6.68
N THR A 24 -16.55 7.50 -6.07
CA THR A 24 -15.28 7.81 -6.76
C THR A 24 -14.77 6.62 -7.57
N ASN A 25 -14.22 6.90 -8.75
CA ASN A 25 -13.57 5.85 -9.56
C ASN A 25 -12.43 5.18 -8.81
N GLY A 26 -11.66 5.95 -8.03
CA GLY A 26 -10.51 5.45 -7.28
C GLY A 26 -10.86 4.28 -6.35
N LEU A 27 -12.00 4.33 -5.66
CA LEU A 27 -12.46 3.24 -4.81
C LEU A 27 -12.69 1.96 -5.61
N TRP A 28 -13.39 2.06 -6.74
CA TRP A 28 -13.78 0.90 -7.54
C TRP A 28 -12.62 0.32 -8.36
N TRP A 29 -11.68 1.13 -8.78
CA TRP A 29 -10.43 0.67 -9.41
C TRP A 29 -9.51 -0.01 -8.41
N ARG A 30 -9.44 0.55 -7.20
CA ARG A 30 -8.60 0.01 -6.14
C ARG A 30 -9.10 -1.34 -5.64
N HIS A 31 -10.41 -1.48 -5.50
CA HIS A 31 -11.06 -2.68 -4.99
C HIS A 31 -11.90 -3.31 -6.10
N THR A 32 -11.26 -4.19 -6.88
CA THR A 32 -11.93 -4.93 -7.95
C THR A 32 -12.77 -6.08 -7.39
N THR A 33 -13.64 -6.64 -8.22
CA THR A 33 -14.44 -7.83 -7.87
C THR A 33 -14.39 -8.85 -9.01
N THR A 34 -14.83 -10.08 -8.75
CA THR A 34 -15.04 -11.15 -9.73
C THR A 34 -16.44 -11.73 -9.56
N THR A 35 -16.87 -12.57 -10.47
CA THR A 35 -18.14 -13.30 -10.37
C THR A 35 -18.21 -14.12 -9.09
N GLU A 36 -17.13 -14.79 -8.74
CA GLU A 36 -17.05 -15.64 -7.53
C GLU A 36 -16.98 -14.80 -6.25
N ASN A 37 -16.31 -13.64 -6.31
CA ASN A 37 -16.21 -12.75 -5.15
C ASN A 37 -17.50 -11.98 -4.88
N ALA A 38 -18.29 -11.67 -5.90
CA ALA A 38 -19.60 -11.02 -5.79
C ALA A 38 -19.58 -9.78 -4.88
N ASN A 39 -18.63 -8.87 -5.05
CA ASN A 39 -18.40 -7.66 -4.23
C ASN A 39 -18.02 -7.88 -2.76
N ARG A 40 -17.82 -9.10 -2.28
CA ARG A 40 -17.45 -9.37 -0.88
C ARG A 40 -16.15 -8.67 -0.48
N GLY A 41 -15.13 -8.72 -1.34
CA GLY A 41 -13.87 -8.01 -1.10
C GLY A 41 -14.04 -6.49 -1.05
N ARG A 42 -14.94 -5.93 -1.87
CA ARG A 42 -15.32 -4.50 -1.83
C ARG A 42 -16.05 -4.16 -0.53
N ALA A 43 -16.98 -4.98 -0.10
CA ALA A 43 -17.70 -4.81 1.15
C ALA A 43 -16.75 -4.79 2.35
N ALA A 44 -15.85 -5.76 2.45
CA ALA A 44 -14.83 -5.79 3.50
C ALA A 44 -13.92 -4.56 3.47
N ALA A 45 -13.49 -4.13 2.27
CA ALA A 45 -12.67 -2.93 2.11
C ALA A 45 -13.40 -1.65 2.53
N ILE A 46 -14.69 -1.51 2.18
CA ILE A 46 -15.51 -0.36 2.55
C ILE A 46 -15.71 -0.29 4.07
N ALA A 47 -16.04 -1.40 4.72
CA ALA A 47 -16.15 -1.45 6.18
C ALA A 47 -14.84 -1.01 6.85
N ARG A 48 -13.72 -1.61 6.45
CA ARG A 48 -12.40 -1.25 6.98
C ARG A 48 -12.03 0.22 6.74
N LEU A 49 -12.28 0.75 5.54
CA LEU A 49 -11.89 2.11 5.17
C LEU A 49 -12.75 3.18 5.84
N LEU A 50 -14.02 2.89 6.08
CA LEU A 50 -14.96 3.89 6.58
C LEU A 50 -15.23 3.78 8.08
N THR A 51 -15.14 2.58 8.66
CA THR A 51 -15.42 2.36 10.08
C THR A 51 -14.35 1.59 10.82
N CYS A 52 -13.22 1.29 10.15
CA CYS A 52 -12.12 0.48 10.71
C CYS A 52 -12.55 -0.93 11.14
N GLU A 53 -13.69 -1.41 10.66
CA GLU A 53 -14.21 -2.75 10.97
C GLU A 53 -13.62 -3.80 10.04
N GLU A 54 -13.02 -4.85 10.63
CA GLU A 54 -12.50 -6.00 9.89
C GLU A 54 -13.57 -7.09 9.80
N LEU A 55 -14.31 -7.12 8.70
CA LEU A 55 -15.35 -8.13 8.45
C LEU A 55 -14.77 -9.51 8.08
N THR A 56 -13.49 -9.59 7.75
CA THR A 56 -12.80 -10.80 7.31
C THR A 56 -11.60 -11.11 8.20
N GLY A 57 -11.83 -11.25 9.50
CA GLY A 57 -10.78 -11.62 10.45
C GLY A 57 -10.26 -13.05 10.22
N PRO A 58 -9.11 -13.43 10.81
CA PRO A 58 -8.56 -14.78 10.71
C PRO A 58 -9.52 -15.78 11.37
N VAL A 59 -10.31 -16.46 10.57
CA VAL A 59 -11.20 -17.52 11.02
C VAL A 59 -10.49 -18.85 10.79
N SER A 60 -10.24 -19.60 11.88
CA SER A 60 -9.80 -20.99 11.76
C SER A 60 -10.99 -21.87 11.45
N PHE A 61 -11.20 -22.18 10.19
CA PHE A 61 -12.17 -23.20 9.79
C PHE A 61 -11.48 -24.43 9.20
N ARG A 62 -12.06 -25.58 9.44
CA ARG A 62 -11.60 -26.82 8.82
C ARG A 62 -12.23 -26.92 7.44
N VAL A 63 -11.42 -26.87 6.41
CA VAL A 63 -11.87 -27.15 5.04
C VAL A 63 -12.27 -28.60 4.96
N GLY A 64 -13.57 -28.88 4.95
CA GLY A 64 -14.12 -30.22 4.68
C GLY A 64 -14.11 -30.52 3.19
N SER A 65 -14.12 -31.80 2.83
CA SER A 65 -14.20 -32.23 1.43
C SER A 65 -15.47 -31.72 0.72
N SER A 66 -16.54 -31.46 1.48
CA SER A 66 -17.79 -30.89 0.96
C SER A 66 -17.63 -29.51 0.33
N LEU A 67 -16.64 -28.72 0.73
CA LEU A 67 -16.34 -27.42 0.09
C LEU A 67 -15.77 -27.55 -1.32
N LEU A 68 -15.31 -28.75 -1.70
CA LEU A 68 -14.76 -29.04 -3.01
C LEU A 68 -15.84 -29.58 -4.00
N GLU A 69 -17.06 -29.81 -3.51
CA GLU A 69 -18.20 -30.24 -4.34
C GLU A 69 -18.80 -29.04 -5.09
N GLU A 70 -19.45 -29.30 -6.19
CA GLU A 70 -20.25 -28.31 -6.91
C GLU A 70 -21.30 -27.73 -5.93
N ASP A 71 -21.42 -26.44 -5.82
CA ASP A 71 -22.24 -25.72 -4.84
C ASP A 71 -21.85 -25.85 -3.35
N GLY A 72 -20.81 -26.60 -3.01
CA GLY A 72 -20.39 -26.82 -1.62
C GLY A 72 -20.06 -25.51 -0.87
N THR A 73 -19.41 -24.57 -1.53
CA THR A 73 -19.09 -23.25 -0.96
C THR A 73 -20.35 -22.41 -0.71
N SER A 74 -21.28 -22.38 -1.67
CA SER A 74 -22.54 -21.65 -1.53
C SER A 74 -23.43 -22.22 -0.43
N THR A 75 -23.42 -23.54 -0.26
CA THR A 75 -24.13 -24.21 0.83
C THR A 75 -23.49 -23.91 2.17
N ALA A 76 -22.14 -23.98 2.27
CA ALA A 76 -21.44 -23.67 3.51
C ALA A 76 -21.66 -22.22 3.98
N ILE A 77 -21.67 -21.24 3.07
CA ILE A 77 -21.96 -19.84 3.41
C ILE A 77 -23.34 -19.70 4.07
N ARG A 78 -24.32 -20.50 3.64
CA ARG A 78 -25.69 -20.43 4.17
C ARG A 78 -25.94 -21.30 5.41
N GLU A 79 -25.19 -22.36 5.59
CA GLU A 79 -25.53 -23.41 6.58
C GLU A 79 -24.44 -23.61 7.65
N ASP A 80 -23.19 -23.28 7.37
CA ASP A 80 -22.09 -23.43 8.33
C ASP A 80 -21.96 -22.19 9.22
N PRO A 81 -22.15 -22.31 10.57
CA PRO A 81 -22.04 -21.19 11.47
C PRO A 81 -20.70 -20.46 11.44
N ALA A 82 -19.61 -21.16 11.11
CA ALA A 82 -18.30 -20.53 10.97
C ALA A 82 -18.23 -19.60 9.75
N CYS A 83 -18.87 -19.97 8.65
CA CYS A 83 -18.99 -19.12 7.45
C CYS A 83 -20.00 -17.98 7.70
N GLN A 84 -21.15 -18.28 8.29
CA GLN A 84 -22.19 -17.28 8.60
C GLN A 84 -21.66 -16.16 9.48
N SER A 85 -20.76 -16.43 10.42
CA SER A 85 -20.21 -15.42 11.34
C SER A 85 -19.66 -14.15 10.65
N CYS A 86 -19.16 -14.27 9.42
CA CYS A 86 -18.72 -13.14 8.60
C CYS A 86 -19.74 -12.80 7.51
N HIS A 87 -20.32 -13.82 6.87
CA HIS A 87 -21.16 -13.62 5.69
C HIS A 87 -22.50 -12.95 6.01
N ASP A 88 -23.05 -13.13 7.22
CA ASP A 88 -24.29 -12.45 7.66
C ASP A 88 -24.16 -10.90 7.64
N THR A 89 -22.95 -10.37 7.81
CA THR A 89 -22.70 -8.94 7.70
C THR A 89 -22.17 -8.54 6.32
N LEU A 90 -21.32 -9.40 5.75
CA LEU A 90 -20.61 -9.14 4.49
C LEU A 90 -21.54 -9.17 3.28
N GLU A 91 -22.45 -10.17 3.20
CA GLU A 91 -23.37 -10.34 2.07
C GLU A 91 -24.36 -9.19 1.89
N PRO A 92 -25.04 -8.67 2.93
CA PRO A 92 -25.92 -7.52 2.79
C PRO A 92 -25.20 -6.27 2.26
N LEU A 93 -23.99 -6.01 2.76
CA LEU A 93 -23.17 -4.90 2.26
C LEU A 93 -22.74 -5.15 0.80
N ALA A 94 -22.28 -6.35 0.47
CA ALA A 94 -21.90 -6.72 -0.90
C ALA A 94 -23.07 -6.54 -1.87
N ALA A 95 -24.30 -6.93 -1.47
CA ALA A 95 -25.52 -6.76 -2.26
C ALA A 95 -25.81 -5.28 -2.59
N THR A 96 -25.46 -4.36 -1.70
CA THR A 96 -25.68 -2.91 -1.90
C THR A 96 -24.79 -2.33 -3.02
N LEU A 97 -23.71 -3.02 -3.41
CA LEU A 97 -22.66 -2.49 -4.30
C LEU A 97 -22.83 -2.90 -5.78
N PHE A 98 -23.90 -3.57 -6.13
CA PHE A 98 -24.10 -4.13 -7.47
C PHE A 98 -24.29 -3.09 -8.57
N GLY A 99 -24.60 -1.84 -8.24
CA GLY A 99 -24.55 -0.74 -9.20
C GLY A 99 -23.17 -0.55 -9.86
N PHE A 100 -22.09 -1.00 -9.21
CA PHE A 100 -20.74 -1.05 -9.77
C PHE A 100 -20.30 -2.48 -10.16
N TRP A 101 -21.25 -3.39 -10.32
CA TRP A 101 -20.98 -4.73 -10.81
C TRP A 101 -20.65 -4.72 -12.29
N TRP A 102 -19.65 -5.51 -12.71
CA TRP A 102 -19.29 -5.68 -14.11
C TRP A 102 -19.35 -7.16 -14.52
N PHE A 103 -19.82 -7.44 -15.72
CA PHE A 103 -19.87 -8.79 -16.28
C PHE A 103 -18.72 -9.06 -17.24
N GLU A 104 -18.26 -8.03 -17.95
CA GLU A 104 -17.16 -8.12 -18.91
C GLU A 104 -16.28 -6.90 -18.78
N ALA A 105 -15.14 -7.01 -18.10
CA ALA A 105 -14.20 -5.92 -17.97
C ALA A 105 -13.19 -5.91 -19.13
N ASN A 106 -13.57 -5.30 -20.22
CA ASN A 106 -12.66 -5.07 -21.33
C ASN A 106 -11.86 -3.77 -21.17
N SER A 107 -12.16 -2.95 -20.17
CA SER A 107 -11.43 -1.73 -19.88
C SER A 107 -11.53 -1.33 -18.42
N VAL A 108 -10.51 -0.62 -17.92
CA VAL A 108 -10.49 -0.05 -16.57
C VAL A 108 -11.67 0.91 -16.34
N ALA A 109 -12.18 1.56 -17.39
CA ALA A 109 -13.32 2.46 -17.29
C ALA A 109 -14.60 1.73 -16.85
N GLU A 110 -14.81 0.50 -17.29
CA GLU A 110 -15.99 -0.30 -16.90
C GLU A 110 -15.96 -0.71 -15.44
N LEU A 111 -14.79 -0.92 -14.84
CA LEU A 111 -14.66 -1.31 -13.42
C LEU A 111 -15.24 -0.27 -12.46
N SER A 112 -15.29 0.99 -12.85
CA SER A 112 -15.79 2.09 -12.05
C SER A 112 -17.05 2.74 -12.61
N ARG A 113 -17.62 2.20 -13.67
CA ARG A 113 -18.87 2.68 -14.24
C ARG A 113 -20.06 2.23 -13.41
N TYR A 114 -20.95 3.16 -13.13
CA TYR A 114 -22.17 2.87 -12.41
C TYR A 114 -23.29 2.48 -13.37
N HIS A 115 -24.06 1.46 -12.97
CA HIS A 115 -25.15 0.85 -13.71
C HIS A 115 -26.39 0.78 -12.80
N PRO A 116 -27.29 1.78 -12.82
CA PRO A 116 -28.46 1.79 -11.95
C PRO A 116 -29.34 0.54 -12.11
N GLU A 117 -29.39 -0.02 -13.32
CA GLU A 117 -30.17 -1.23 -13.64
C GLU A 117 -29.62 -2.50 -12.96
N ARG A 118 -28.38 -2.47 -12.46
CA ARG A 118 -27.73 -3.62 -11.80
C ARG A 118 -27.91 -3.65 -10.29
N GLU A 119 -28.41 -2.57 -9.68
CA GLU A 119 -28.60 -2.55 -8.22
C GLU A 119 -29.50 -3.66 -7.72
N LEU A 120 -30.50 -4.05 -8.50
CA LEU A 120 -31.43 -5.14 -8.16
C LEU A 120 -30.83 -6.54 -8.29
N LEU A 121 -29.65 -6.67 -8.93
CA LEU A 121 -28.99 -7.98 -9.06
C LEU A 121 -28.39 -8.46 -7.74
N GLY A 122 -27.96 -7.57 -6.86
CA GLY A 122 -27.36 -7.94 -5.58
C GLY A 122 -28.24 -8.87 -4.73
N PRO A 123 -29.48 -8.50 -4.43
CA PRO A 123 -30.42 -9.38 -3.73
C PRO A 123 -30.69 -10.70 -4.47
N GLN A 124 -30.70 -10.68 -5.79
CA GLN A 124 -30.98 -11.88 -6.60
C GLN A 124 -29.81 -12.86 -6.58
N GLU A 125 -28.59 -12.36 -6.75
CA GLU A 125 -27.36 -13.17 -6.82
C GLU A 125 -26.95 -13.73 -5.44
N LEU A 126 -27.06 -12.89 -4.39
CA LEU A 126 -26.63 -13.27 -3.04
C LEU A 126 -27.76 -13.85 -2.18
N GLY A 127 -29.03 -13.67 -2.58
CA GLY A 127 -30.18 -14.16 -1.84
C GLY A 127 -30.43 -13.45 -0.51
N VAL A 128 -29.92 -12.22 -0.35
CA VAL A 128 -30.00 -11.41 0.88
C VAL A 128 -30.53 -10.01 0.61
N THR A 129 -31.15 -9.39 1.61
CA THR A 129 -31.52 -7.97 1.53
C THR A 129 -30.25 -7.10 1.66
N PRO A 130 -30.07 -6.07 0.81
CA PRO A 130 -28.99 -5.10 0.99
C PRO A 130 -29.00 -4.49 2.38
N GLY A 131 -27.82 -4.25 2.98
CA GLY A 131 -27.77 -3.78 4.35
C GLY A 131 -26.40 -3.31 4.82
N TRP A 132 -26.40 -2.62 5.98
CA TRP A 132 -25.22 -2.21 6.73
C TRP A 132 -25.37 -2.57 8.20
N MET A 133 -24.51 -3.42 8.72
CA MET A 133 -24.43 -3.83 10.14
C MET A 133 -25.82 -4.18 10.72
N GLY A 134 -26.61 -4.98 10.00
CA GLY A 134 -27.96 -5.40 10.40
C GLY A 134 -29.08 -4.41 10.06
N THR A 135 -28.78 -3.24 9.50
CA THR A 135 -29.77 -2.28 9.02
C THR A 135 -30.05 -2.50 7.53
N GLU A 136 -31.29 -2.78 7.15
CA GLU A 136 -31.70 -2.91 5.75
C GLU A 136 -31.57 -1.57 5.01
N LEU A 137 -31.11 -1.62 3.76
CA LEU A 137 -30.90 -0.45 2.91
C LEU A 137 -31.60 -0.63 1.56
N ALA A 138 -32.12 0.47 1.00
CA ALA A 138 -32.65 0.47 -0.35
C ALA A 138 -31.56 0.55 -1.44
N GLY A 139 -30.32 0.93 -1.09
CA GLY A 139 -29.19 1.02 -2.03
C GLY A 139 -28.07 1.94 -1.56
N LEU A 140 -27.23 2.35 -2.51
CA LEU A 140 -25.98 3.05 -2.24
C LEU A 140 -26.18 4.44 -1.57
N VAL A 141 -27.30 5.12 -1.83
CA VAL A 141 -27.60 6.42 -1.20
C VAL A 141 -27.79 6.26 0.30
N GLU A 142 -28.58 5.28 0.71
CA GLU A 142 -28.83 5.01 2.12
C GLU A 142 -27.57 4.49 2.81
N LEU A 143 -26.77 3.68 2.13
CA LEU A 143 -25.46 3.27 2.65
C LEU A 143 -24.60 4.50 3.00
N GLY A 144 -24.48 5.46 2.10
CA GLY A 144 -23.73 6.69 2.38
C GLY A 144 -24.27 7.47 3.59
N GLN A 145 -25.60 7.51 3.74
CA GLN A 145 -26.25 8.21 4.86
C GLN A 145 -26.05 7.49 6.21
N VAL A 146 -26.15 6.17 6.21
CA VAL A 146 -26.00 5.35 7.42
C VAL A 146 -24.54 5.36 7.88
N VAL A 147 -23.60 5.16 6.96
CA VAL A 147 -22.16 5.21 7.28
C VAL A 147 -21.75 6.60 7.80
N ALA A 148 -22.24 7.68 7.20
CA ALA A 148 -21.94 9.04 7.68
C ALA A 148 -22.46 9.35 9.10
N ARG A 149 -23.36 8.52 9.62
CA ARG A 149 -23.89 8.61 11.00
C ARG A 149 -23.37 7.52 11.91
N ASP A 150 -22.57 6.61 11.38
CA ASP A 150 -21.97 5.54 12.17
C ASP A 150 -20.97 6.16 13.16
N PRO A 151 -21.06 5.85 14.46
CA PRO A 151 -20.18 6.44 15.47
C PRO A 151 -18.71 6.09 15.27
N SER A 152 -18.40 5.06 14.48
CA SER A 152 -17.03 4.65 14.14
C SER A 152 -16.45 5.43 12.96
N PHE A 153 -17.27 6.12 12.15
CA PHE A 153 -16.83 6.76 10.91
C PHE A 153 -15.80 7.86 11.15
N GLU A 154 -16.11 8.84 11.99
CA GLU A 154 -15.20 9.97 12.24
C GLU A 154 -13.91 9.53 12.97
N PRO A 155 -13.97 8.72 14.04
CA PRO A 155 -12.76 8.18 14.67
C PRO A 155 -11.89 7.39 13.69
N CYS A 156 -12.49 6.56 12.83
CA CYS A 156 -11.76 5.81 11.82
C CYS A 156 -11.09 6.72 10.79
N LEU A 157 -11.77 7.77 10.33
CA LEU A 157 -11.19 8.75 9.41
C LEU A 157 -9.98 9.45 10.03
N VAL A 158 -10.10 9.92 11.27
CA VAL A 158 -9.02 10.58 12.02
C VAL A 158 -7.83 9.63 12.18
N GLN A 159 -8.08 8.40 12.63
CA GLN A 159 -7.06 7.38 12.81
C GLN A 159 -6.35 7.03 11.49
N THR A 160 -7.10 6.84 10.41
CA THR A 160 -6.56 6.51 9.09
C THR A 160 -5.64 7.61 8.57
N LEU A 161 -6.04 8.87 8.70
CA LEU A 161 -5.23 10.00 8.28
C LEU A 161 -3.99 10.15 9.18
N ALA A 162 -4.15 10.05 10.50
CA ALA A 162 -3.04 10.11 11.43
C ALA A 162 -1.99 9.03 11.12
N GLN A 163 -2.38 7.77 11.01
CA GLN A 163 -1.49 6.66 10.65
C GLN A 163 -0.79 6.90 9.32
N GLY A 164 -1.53 7.40 8.32
CA GLY A 164 -1.00 7.70 7.00
C GLY A 164 0.08 8.77 7.02
N PHE A 165 -0.16 9.88 7.71
CA PHE A 165 0.77 11.01 7.78
C PHE A 165 1.90 10.79 8.80
N TRP A 166 1.60 10.21 9.97
CA TRP A 166 2.62 9.92 10.99
C TRP A 166 3.47 8.69 10.64
N ARG A 167 3.09 7.97 9.59
CA ARG A 167 3.85 6.85 9.05
C ARG A 167 4.08 5.72 10.07
N ARG A 168 3.18 5.56 11.01
CA ARG A 168 3.18 4.50 12.01
C ARG A 168 1.76 4.17 12.48
N PRO A 169 1.53 2.97 13.02
CA PRO A 169 0.30 2.68 13.76
C PRO A 169 0.12 3.67 14.92
N VAL A 170 -1.12 4.03 15.21
CA VAL A 170 -1.45 4.80 16.40
C VAL A 170 -1.50 3.87 17.62
N ASP A 171 -1.16 4.40 18.77
CA ASP A 171 -1.21 3.68 20.03
C ASP A 171 -1.91 4.50 21.13
N ALA A 172 -2.05 3.94 22.34
CA ALA A 172 -2.71 4.60 23.47
C ALA A 172 -2.07 5.96 23.86
N GLY A 173 -0.83 6.22 23.49
CA GLY A 173 -0.17 7.52 23.71
C GLY A 173 -0.71 8.62 22.80
N ASP A 174 -1.37 8.25 21.70
CA ASP A 174 -1.94 9.17 20.72
C ASP A 174 -3.41 9.54 21.03
N ASP A 175 -4.08 8.82 21.94
CA ASP A 175 -5.53 8.95 22.21
C ASP A 175 -5.95 10.39 22.45
N GLY A 176 -5.16 11.15 23.21
CA GLY A 176 -5.47 12.57 23.48
C GLY A 176 -5.43 13.44 22.23
N THR A 177 -4.47 13.21 21.33
CA THR A 177 -4.36 13.94 20.07
C THR A 177 -5.45 13.53 19.11
N LEU A 178 -5.75 12.23 18.99
CA LEU A 178 -6.81 11.74 18.14
C LEU A 178 -8.19 12.25 18.58
N ALA A 179 -8.45 12.27 19.90
CA ALA A 179 -9.69 12.83 20.46
C ALA A 179 -9.84 14.34 20.15
N ALA A 180 -8.75 15.10 20.24
CA ALA A 180 -8.79 16.53 19.90
C ALA A 180 -9.08 16.74 18.40
N LEU A 181 -8.43 15.97 17.52
CA LEU A 181 -8.65 16.01 16.07
C LEU A 181 -10.08 15.59 15.70
N GLY A 182 -10.63 14.56 16.39
CA GLY A 182 -12.03 14.15 16.22
C GLY A 182 -13.01 15.24 16.63
N THR A 183 -12.75 15.95 17.74
CA THR A 183 -13.57 17.08 18.19
C THR A 183 -13.57 18.23 17.17
N GLU A 184 -12.42 18.54 16.60
CA GLU A 184 -12.32 19.56 15.53
C GLU A 184 -13.12 19.15 14.28
N LEU A 185 -13.01 17.88 13.88
CA LEU A 185 -13.76 17.38 12.74
C LEU A 185 -15.27 17.43 12.98
N ASP A 186 -15.74 16.99 14.13
CA ASP A 186 -17.17 17.01 14.50
C ASP A 186 -17.76 18.44 14.48
N GLN A 187 -17.00 19.42 14.99
CA GLN A 187 -17.45 20.81 15.06
C GLN A 187 -17.46 21.52 13.71
N HIS A 188 -16.49 21.26 12.86
CA HIS A 188 -16.29 22.04 11.64
C HIS A 188 -16.60 21.30 10.35
N GLN A 189 -16.65 19.96 10.39
CA GLN A 189 -16.86 19.08 9.23
C GLN A 189 -15.91 19.45 8.05
N ASP A 190 -14.70 19.88 8.39
CA ASP A 190 -13.69 20.35 7.44
C ASP A 190 -12.47 19.41 7.40
N LEU A 191 -12.37 18.68 6.31
CA LEU A 191 -11.27 17.75 6.07
C LEU A 191 -9.90 18.46 5.96
N LEU A 192 -9.86 19.68 5.42
CA LEU A 192 -8.60 20.44 5.32
C LEU A 192 -8.11 20.89 6.69
N ALA A 193 -9.04 21.28 7.58
CA ALA A 193 -8.72 21.59 8.97
C ALA A 193 -8.19 20.35 9.70
N LEU A 194 -8.83 19.18 9.52
CA LEU A 194 -8.35 17.92 10.08
C LEU A 194 -6.93 17.59 9.57
N LEU A 195 -6.68 17.67 8.26
CA LEU A 195 -5.35 17.44 7.69
C LEU A 195 -4.29 18.40 8.23
N ALA A 196 -4.65 19.68 8.38
CA ALA A 196 -3.75 20.67 9.01
C ALA A 196 -3.41 20.29 10.46
N GLY A 197 -4.41 19.84 11.23
CA GLY A 197 -4.20 19.37 12.60
C GLY A 197 -3.30 18.15 12.68
N VAL A 198 -3.50 17.17 11.79
CA VAL A 198 -2.64 15.96 11.71
C VAL A 198 -1.19 16.31 11.41
N ILE A 199 -0.94 17.25 10.46
CA ILE A 199 0.41 17.70 10.09
C ILE A 199 1.05 18.55 11.19
N GLN A 200 0.28 19.29 11.97
CA GLN A 200 0.79 20.11 13.08
C GLN A 200 0.99 19.30 14.37
N ALA A 201 0.50 18.08 14.44
CA ALA A 201 0.64 17.23 15.61
C ALA A 201 2.14 16.94 15.91
N PRO A 202 2.52 16.82 17.20
CA PRO A 202 3.89 16.46 17.57
C PRO A 202 4.38 15.17 16.94
N ALA A 203 3.50 14.20 16.76
CA ALA A 203 3.80 12.93 16.12
C ALA A 203 4.27 13.07 14.65
N TYR A 204 3.83 14.11 13.95
CA TYR A 204 4.27 14.42 12.58
C TYR A 204 5.53 15.31 12.56
N THR A 205 5.61 16.29 13.49
CA THR A 205 6.64 17.33 13.45
C THR A 205 7.91 16.97 14.23
N ALA A 206 7.90 15.86 15.00
CA ALA A 206 9.05 15.43 15.78
C ALA A 206 10.22 15.03 14.86
N GLY A 207 11.27 15.83 14.83
CA GLY A 207 12.47 15.61 14.01
C GLY A 207 13.50 14.67 14.64
N GLY A 208 13.20 14.05 15.78
CA GLY A 208 14.10 13.14 16.47
C GLY A 208 13.75 12.93 17.93
N LEU A 209 14.44 11.97 18.55
CA LEU A 209 14.28 11.61 19.94
C LEU A 209 15.32 12.32 20.83
N THR A 210 14.95 12.63 22.04
CA THR A 210 15.90 13.11 23.06
C THR A 210 16.82 11.97 23.52
N THR A 211 17.97 12.31 24.11
CA THR A 211 18.91 11.34 24.67
C THR A 211 18.30 10.52 25.82
N ALA A 212 17.22 10.99 26.42
CA ALA A 212 16.47 10.31 27.49
C ALA A 212 15.36 9.39 26.97
N ALA A 213 15.18 9.27 25.65
CA ALA A 213 14.15 8.44 25.07
C ALA A 213 14.36 6.95 25.40
N THR A 214 13.27 6.29 25.79
CA THR A 214 13.24 4.83 26.03
C THR A 214 13.20 4.06 24.70
N ASP A 215 13.40 2.75 24.74
CA ASP A 215 13.25 1.92 23.55
C ASP A 215 11.80 1.95 23.04
N ALA A 216 10.81 2.04 23.93
CA ALA A 216 9.42 2.23 23.55
C ALA A 216 9.17 3.58 22.84
N ASP A 217 9.88 4.65 23.25
CA ASP A 217 9.80 5.93 22.56
C ASP A 217 10.47 5.86 21.18
N ARG A 218 11.55 5.08 21.05
CA ARG A 218 12.22 4.84 19.76
C ARG A 218 11.35 4.04 18.82
N ASP A 219 10.70 2.98 19.32
CA ASP A 219 9.77 2.16 18.52
C ASP A 219 8.54 2.99 18.07
N ARG A 220 8.04 3.86 18.96
CA ARG A 220 6.93 4.76 18.65
C ARG A 220 7.29 5.86 17.66
N ALA A 221 8.50 6.39 17.75
CA ALA A 221 9.02 7.42 16.84
C ALA A 221 9.61 6.82 15.56
N ARG A 222 9.53 5.50 15.37
CA ARG A 222 10.01 4.83 14.17
C ARG A 222 9.28 5.39 12.96
N THR A 223 9.99 6.27 12.26
CA THR A 223 9.52 6.89 11.02
C THR A 223 9.96 6.12 9.79
N ASP A 224 10.85 5.13 9.98
CA ASP A 224 11.43 4.36 8.90
C ASP A 224 10.36 3.47 8.27
N ARG A 225 9.95 3.81 7.07
CA ARG A 225 9.07 2.99 6.23
C ARG A 225 9.83 2.41 5.08
N LEU A 226 9.51 1.19 4.74
CA LEU A 226 9.98 0.62 3.49
C LEU A 226 9.55 1.51 2.32
N LEU A 227 10.46 1.72 1.38
CA LEU A 227 10.10 2.37 0.12
C LEU A 227 8.97 1.57 -0.56
N THR A 228 7.98 2.27 -1.10
CA THR A 228 7.00 1.58 -1.94
C THR A 228 7.70 0.99 -3.17
N PRO A 229 7.13 -0.05 -3.80
CA PRO A 229 7.71 -0.62 -5.01
C PRO A 229 8.00 0.42 -6.09
N GLU A 230 7.12 1.41 -6.24
CA GLU A 230 7.27 2.51 -7.20
C GLU A 230 8.43 3.44 -6.84
N GLN A 231 8.57 3.78 -5.55
CA GLN A 231 9.68 4.59 -5.05
C GLN A 231 11.00 3.85 -5.21
N LEU A 232 11.04 2.57 -4.83
CA LEU A 232 12.22 1.72 -4.98
C LEU A 232 12.63 1.59 -6.45
N ALA A 233 11.67 1.36 -7.36
CA ALA A 233 11.91 1.31 -8.79
C ALA A 233 12.50 2.62 -9.31
N THR A 234 11.93 3.77 -8.90
CA THR A 234 12.40 5.10 -9.33
C THR A 234 13.80 5.39 -8.79
N ALA A 235 14.03 5.15 -7.50
CA ALA A 235 15.32 5.41 -6.88
C ALA A 235 16.45 4.60 -7.53
N VAL A 236 16.23 3.31 -7.80
CA VAL A 236 17.22 2.48 -8.47
C VAL A 236 17.42 2.88 -9.94
N GLU A 237 16.32 3.19 -10.66
CA GLU A 237 16.39 3.64 -12.06
C GLU A 237 17.18 4.95 -12.21
N GLU A 238 16.97 5.92 -11.34
CA GLU A 238 17.71 7.19 -11.34
C GLU A 238 19.19 7.03 -11.04
N LEU A 239 19.54 6.17 -10.10
CA LEU A 239 20.93 5.92 -9.73
C LEU A 239 21.67 5.10 -10.76
N THR A 240 21.08 4.00 -11.21
CA THR A 240 21.76 2.94 -11.96
C THR A 240 21.39 2.88 -13.44
N GLY A 241 20.28 3.52 -13.85
CA GLY A 241 19.71 3.36 -15.18
C GLY A 241 18.91 2.07 -15.34
N PHE A 242 18.88 1.21 -14.34
CA PHE A 242 18.17 -0.07 -14.42
C PHE A 242 16.68 0.10 -14.22
N ARG A 243 15.92 -0.43 -15.18
CA ARG A 243 14.48 -0.59 -15.09
C ARG A 243 14.11 -2.06 -15.22
N TRP A 244 13.48 -2.60 -14.19
CA TRP A 244 13.06 -4.00 -14.22
C TRP A 244 11.81 -4.18 -15.08
N SER A 245 12.01 -4.55 -16.32
CA SER A 245 10.95 -4.77 -17.29
C SER A 245 11.05 -6.17 -17.90
N ILE A 246 9.92 -6.87 -18.00
CA ILE A 246 9.79 -8.16 -18.67
C ILE A 246 8.62 -8.08 -19.65
N VAL A 247 8.89 -8.34 -20.93
CA VAL A 247 7.87 -8.31 -22.01
C VAL A 247 7.08 -6.98 -22.03
N GLY A 248 7.73 -5.86 -21.69
CA GLY A 248 7.11 -4.54 -21.67
C GLY A 248 6.37 -4.17 -20.37
N PHE A 249 6.24 -5.08 -19.44
CA PHE A 249 5.66 -4.81 -18.11
C PHE A 249 6.74 -4.39 -17.13
N ASP A 250 6.54 -3.27 -16.45
CA ASP A 250 7.37 -2.85 -15.34
C ASP A 250 6.99 -3.67 -14.10
N MET A 251 7.95 -4.46 -13.60
CA MET A 251 7.69 -5.47 -12.57
C MET A 251 7.32 -4.89 -11.20
N LEU A 252 7.71 -3.64 -10.92
CA LEU A 252 7.42 -2.97 -9.64
C LEU A 252 6.28 -1.95 -9.73
N ARG A 253 5.87 -1.57 -10.96
CA ARG A 253 4.78 -0.61 -11.17
C ARG A 253 3.50 -1.24 -11.73
N THR A 254 3.54 -2.54 -12.07
CA THR A 254 2.41 -3.28 -12.66
C THR A 254 1.96 -4.41 -11.72
N ASP A 255 0.67 -4.60 -11.58
CA ASP A 255 0.11 -5.62 -10.67
C ASP A 255 0.16 -7.05 -11.25
N ASP A 256 -0.03 -7.22 -12.56
CA ASP A 256 -0.17 -8.52 -13.21
C ASP A 256 0.96 -9.53 -12.94
N PRO A 257 2.25 -9.15 -12.94
CA PRO A 257 3.32 -10.10 -12.64
C PRO A 257 3.43 -10.49 -11.15
N GLY A 258 2.75 -9.78 -10.25
CA GLY A 258 2.74 -10.04 -8.81
C GLY A 258 4.02 -9.61 -8.06
N VAL A 259 5.09 -9.18 -8.73
CA VAL A 259 6.36 -8.77 -8.09
C VAL A 259 6.18 -7.53 -7.24
N ARG A 260 5.30 -6.61 -7.65
CA ARG A 260 4.93 -5.43 -6.88
C ARG A 260 4.43 -5.77 -5.47
N VAL A 261 3.58 -6.79 -5.35
CA VAL A 261 3.09 -7.28 -4.05
C VAL A 261 4.21 -7.91 -3.23
N LEU A 262 5.09 -8.70 -3.87
CA LEU A 262 6.25 -9.29 -3.21
C LEU A 262 7.25 -8.22 -2.70
N ALA A 263 7.27 -7.05 -3.36
CA ALA A 263 8.05 -5.88 -2.95
C ALA A 263 7.35 -5.03 -1.87
N GLY A 264 6.33 -5.54 -1.21
CA GLY A 264 5.60 -4.84 -0.16
C GLY A 264 4.48 -3.92 -0.64
N GLY A 265 4.17 -3.91 -1.93
CA GLY A 265 3.06 -3.16 -2.50
C GLY A 265 1.72 -3.82 -2.29
N VAL A 266 0.70 -3.17 -2.81
CA VAL A 266 -0.69 -3.61 -2.74
C VAL A 266 -1.25 -3.82 -4.15
N ASP A 267 -2.07 -4.85 -4.35
CA ASP A 267 -2.77 -5.11 -5.61
C ASP A 267 -4.22 -4.62 -5.59
N GLY A 268 -4.70 -4.14 -4.43
CA GLY A 268 -6.08 -3.68 -4.23
C GLY A 268 -7.13 -4.79 -4.28
N ARG A 269 -6.70 -6.03 -4.44
CA ARG A 269 -7.56 -7.21 -4.58
C ARG A 269 -7.35 -8.21 -3.43
N SER A 270 -6.17 -8.77 -3.35
CA SER A 270 -5.77 -9.76 -2.35
C SER A 270 -4.94 -9.13 -1.24
N VAL A 271 -4.07 -8.18 -1.60
CA VAL A 271 -3.22 -7.42 -0.69
C VAL A 271 -3.66 -5.97 -0.70
N THR A 272 -4.33 -5.56 0.35
CA THR A 272 -4.96 -4.23 0.47
C THR A 272 -4.19 -3.27 1.37
N ARG A 273 -3.20 -3.77 2.14
CA ARG A 273 -2.31 -2.98 2.99
C ARG A 273 -0.87 -3.15 2.51
N PRO A 274 -0.07 -2.08 2.45
CA PRO A 274 1.34 -2.20 2.17
C PRO A 274 2.04 -2.95 3.32
N GLN A 275 3.14 -3.60 3.00
CA GLN A 275 4.01 -4.20 4.00
C GLN A 275 4.75 -3.09 4.74
N GLU A 276 4.71 -3.12 6.06
CA GLU A 276 5.37 -2.11 6.93
C GLU A 276 6.76 -2.58 7.37
N ASP A 277 6.93 -3.88 7.61
CA ASP A 277 8.19 -4.47 8.03
C ASP A 277 8.85 -5.29 6.91
N PRO A 278 10.21 -5.37 6.87
CA PRO A 278 10.91 -6.14 5.87
C PRO A 278 10.65 -7.64 6.03
N GLY A 279 9.96 -8.25 5.07
CA GLY A 279 9.74 -9.70 4.99
C GLY A 279 10.74 -10.36 4.05
N LEU A 280 10.76 -11.70 4.07
CA LEU A 280 11.68 -12.48 3.22
C LEU A 280 11.50 -12.20 1.72
N THR A 281 10.25 -12.15 1.25
CA THR A 281 9.95 -11.90 -0.17
C THR A 281 10.40 -10.50 -0.59
N TRP A 282 10.17 -9.50 0.26
CA TRP A 282 10.65 -8.14 0.06
C TRP A 282 12.18 -8.10 -0.03
N ALA A 283 12.88 -8.73 0.91
CA ALA A 283 14.35 -8.78 0.91
C ALA A 283 14.92 -9.42 -0.36
N LEU A 284 14.28 -10.48 -0.87
CA LEU A 284 14.67 -11.11 -2.14
C LEU A 284 14.45 -10.22 -3.36
N VAL A 285 13.35 -9.45 -3.38
CA VAL A 285 13.09 -8.48 -4.46
C VAL A 285 14.11 -7.36 -4.43
N VAL A 286 14.39 -6.79 -3.24
CA VAL A 286 15.42 -5.75 -3.06
C VAL A 286 16.79 -6.27 -3.48
N GLN A 287 17.18 -7.47 -3.05
CA GLN A 287 18.42 -8.09 -3.46
C GLN A 287 18.53 -8.22 -4.98
N ARG A 288 17.50 -8.74 -5.62
CA ARG A 288 17.49 -8.92 -7.08
C ARG A 288 17.57 -7.60 -7.84
N LEU A 289 16.86 -6.59 -7.35
CA LEU A 289 16.87 -5.24 -7.91
C LEU A 289 18.24 -4.58 -7.76
N ALA A 290 18.87 -4.69 -6.58
CA ALA A 290 20.19 -4.16 -6.30
C ALA A 290 21.27 -4.82 -7.18
N GLN A 291 21.24 -6.15 -7.32
CA GLN A 291 22.16 -6.89 -8.21
C GLN A 291 22.04 -6.42 -9.65
N ALA A 292 20.83 -6.35 -10.17
CA ALA A 292 20.60 -5.94 -11.55
C ALA A 292 20.94 -4.46 -11.77
N GLY A 293 20.62 -3.59 -10.81
CA GLY A 293 20.99 -2.18 -10.84
C GLY A 293 22.49 -1.96 -10.80
N ALA A 294 23.19 -2.65 -9.92
CA ALA A 294 24.66 -2.59 -9.84
C ALA A 294 25.32 -3.08 -11.13
N TRP A 295 24.82 -4.16 -11.71
CA TRP A 295 25.30 -4.65 -13.01
C TRP A 295 25.11 -3.62 -14.12
N GLN A 296 23.92 -3.00 -14.18
CA GLN A 296 23.61 -1.98 -15.20
C GLN A 296 24.49 -0.74 -15.03
N ALA A 297 24.71 -0.28 -13.80
CA ALA A 297 25.54 0.89 -13.53
C ALA A 297 26.99 0.72 -14.01
N VAL A 298 27.57 -0.46 -13.79
CA VAL A 298 28.92 -0.80 -14.30
C VAL A 298 28.89 -0.92 -15.81
N ALA A 299 27.95 -1.63 -16.40
CA ALA A 299 27.83 -1.83 -17.84
C ALA A 299 27.65 -0.52 -18.62
N ASP A 300 26.92 0.44 -18.05
CA ASP A 300 26.69 1.77 -18.65
C ASP A 300 27.83 2.77 -18.37
N GLY A 301 28.88 2.36 -17.65
CA GLY A 301 29.97 3.25 -17.28
C GLY A 301 29.58 4.40 -16.35
N ARG A 302 28.53 4.19 -15.52
CA ARG A 302 28.09 5.20 -14.53
C ARG A 302 29.06 5.32 -13.35
N LEU A 303 29.91 4.33 -13.18
CA LEU A 303 31.06 4.35 -12.29
C LEU A 303 32.30 3.82 -13.05
N ASP A 304 33.45 4.28 -12.66
CA ASP A 304 34.71 3.81 -13.24
C ASP A 304 35.15 2.52 -12.53
N ALA A 305 34.87 1.39 -13.16
CA ALA A 305 35.23 0.08 -12.63
C ALA A 305 36.74 -0.22 -12.70
N GLY A 306 37.51 0.61 -13.40
CA GLY A 306 38.98 0.50 -13.45
C GLY A 306 39.70 1.05 -12.23
N LEU A 307 38.99 1.82 -11.34
CA LEU A 307 39.63 2.35 -10.14
C LEU A 307 39.82 1.27 -9.08
N ALA A 308 41.07 1.16 -8.60
CA ALA A 308 41.48 0.27 -7.51
C ALA A 308 41.87 1.08 -6.25
N PRO A 309 42.00 0.44 -5.08
CA PRO A 309 42.29 1.14 -3.80
C PRO A 309 43.52 2.04 -3.80
N ASP A 310 44.52 1.72 -4.63
CA ASP A 310 45.74 2.52 -4.77
C ASP A 310 45.57 3.74 -5.70
N ASP A 311 44.46 3.87 -6.39
CA ASP A 311 44.17 4.97 -7.28
C ASP A 311 43.61 6.18 -6.49
N PRO A 312 44.04 7.41 -6.79
CA PRO A 312 43.58 8.61 -6.09
C PRO A 312 42.07 8.84 -6.14
N GLY A 313 41.41 8.36 -7.21
CA GLY A 313 39.97 8.52 -7.42
C GLY A 313 39.08 7.48 -6.68
N PHE A 314 39.67 6.39 -6.17
CA PHE A 314 38.91 5.30 -5.57
C PHE A 314 38.04 5.73 -4.39
N THR A 315 38.65 6.35 -3.38
CA THR A 315 37.95 6.85 -2.21
C THR A 315 36.92 7.92 -2.58
N GLU A 316 37.22 8.78 -3.54
CA GLU A 316 36.28 9.79 -4.01
C GLU A 316 35.06 9.16 -4.66
N GLN A 317 35.23 8.10 -5.46
CA GLN A 317 34.13 7.34 -6.06
C GLN A 317 33.28 6.64 -4.99
N LEU A 318 33.89 5.99 -3.99
CA LEU A 318 33.18 5.42 -2.84
C LEU A 318 32.31 6.47 -2.13
N GLN A 319 32.92 7.62 -1.78
CA GLN A 319 32.24 8.73 -1.15
C GLN A 319 31.11 9.32 -2.01
N HIS A 320 31.30 9.35 -3.33
CA HIS A 320 30.28 9.82 -4.26
C HIS A 320 29.05 8.89 -4.23
N TRP A 321 29.27 7.59 -4.36
CA TRP A 321 28.16 6.62 -4.35
C TRP A 321 27.47 6.53 -2.99
N HIS A 322 28.22 6.56 -1.91
CA HIS A 322 27.66 6.59 -0.55
C HIS A 322 26.75 7.80 -0.35
N ARG A 323 27.18 8.99 -0.76
CA ARG A 323 26.34 10.19 -0.68
C ARG A 323 25.10 10.12 -1.58
N ARG A 324 25.21 9.53 -2.75
CA ARG A 324 24.07 9.40 -3.66
C ARG A 324 23.03 8.39 -3.21
N THR A 325 23.46 7.36 -2.51
CA THR A 325 22.56 6.32 -1.97
C THR A 325 22.01 6.70 -0.60
N LEU A 326 22.88 7.10 0.33
CA LEU A 326 22.53 7.27 1.75
C LEU A 326 22.45 8.74 2.20
N GLY A 327 22.64 9.68 1.28
CA GLY A 327 22.53 11.11 1.58
C GLY A 327 23.68 11.71 2.41
N THR A 328 24.59 10.88 2.93
CA THR A 328 25.70 11.27 3.80
C THR A 328 27.04 10.83 3.27
N ALA A 329 28.13 11.44 3.70
CA ALA A 329 29.47 10.95 3.45
C ALA A 329 29.74 9.71 4.32
N ALA A 330 30.44 8.70 3.75
CA ALA A 330 30.91 7.58 4.53
C ALA A 330 31.98 8.05 5.54
N ASP A 331 31.95 7.54 6.75
CA ASP A 331 33.04 7.73 7.71
C ASP A 331 34.23 6.81 7.38
N ASP A 332 35.33 6.97 8.08
CA ASP A 332 36.57 6.23 7.83
C ASP A 332 36.39 4.72 8.01
N GLU A 333 35.55 4.28 8.96
CA GLU A 333 35.26 2.88 9.22
C GLU A 333 34.45 2.27 8.06
N THR A 334 33.44 2.96 7.58
CA THR A 334 32.63 2.58 6.41
C THR A 334 33.49 2.49 5.14
N VAL A 335 34.35 3.47 4.90
CA VAL A 335 35.28 3.45 3.76
C VAL A 335 36.21 2.26 3.84
N ALA A 336 36.79 1.99 5.02
CA ALA A 336 37.67 0.84 5.21
C ALA A 336 36.94 -0.48 4.98
N GLY A 337 35.70 -0.62 5.48
CA GLY A 337 34.87 -1.81 5.30
C GLY A 337 34.50 -2.06 3.84
N LEU A 338 34.06 -1.02 3.11
CA LEU A 338 33.75 -1.11 1.68
C LEU A 338 34.99 -1.42 0.83
N THR A 339 36.15 -0.85 1.20
CA THR A 339 37.43 -1.12 0.54
C THR A 339 37.87 -2.59 0.74
N ALA A 340 37.77 -3.10 1.97
CA ALA A 340 38.08 -4.50 2.25
C ALA A 340 37.17 -5.48 1.52
N MET A 341 35.85 -5.16 1.44
CA MET A 341 34.92 -5.93 0.64
C MET A 341 35.26 -5.89 -0.84
N TRP A 342 35.60 -4.73 -1.39
CA TRP A 342 36.03 -4.56 -2.77
C TRP A 342 37.23 -5.43 -3.07
N GLN A 343 38.30 -5.38 -2.24
CA GLN A 343 39.49 -6.17 -2.39
C GLN A 343 39.22 -7.68 -2.40
N THR A 344 38.33 -8.13 -1.45
CA THR A 344 37.99 -9.55 -1.36
C THR A 344 37.29 -10.05 -2.64
N VAL A 345 36.45 -9.23 -3.25
CA VAL A 345 35.75 -9.61 -4.47
C VAL A 345 36.64 -9.46 -5.69
N ASP A 346 37.51 -8.44 -5.72
CA ASP A 346 38.47 -8.23 -6.81
C ASP A 346 39.44 -9.40 -6.94
N ASP A 347 39.97 -9.90 -5.81
CA ASP A 347 40.84 -11.07 -5.76
C ASP A 347 40.19 -12.35 -6.33
N ALA A 348 38.86 -12.44 -6.25
CA ALA A 348 38.12 -13.62 -6.72
C ALA A 348 37.59 -13.45 -8.15
N ASP A 349 36.99 -12.31 -8.47
CA ASP A 349 36.14 -12.13 -9.66
C ASP A 349 36.47 -10.86 -10.47
N GLY A 350 37.49 -10.10 -10.05
CA GLY A 350 38.00 -8.92 -10.72
C GLY A 350 37.22 -7.61 -10.42
N PRO A 351 37.73 -6.46 -10.89
CA PRO A 351 37.34 -5.13 -10.45
C PRO A 351 35.89 -4.79 -10.80
N ASP A 352 35.38 -5.23 -11.93
CA ASP A 352 33.96 -5.03 -12.30
C ASP A 352 33.00 -5.70 -11.28
N ALA A 353 33.35 -6.91 -10.84
CA ALA A 353 32.60 -7.63 -9.85
C ALA A 353 32.68 -6.95 -8.46
N ALA A 354 33.86 -6.47 -8.11
CA ALA A 354 34.15 -5.77 -6.88
C ALA A 354 33.28 -4.48 -6.76
N TRP A 355 33.25 -3.67 -7.80
CA TRP A 355 32.40 -2.47 -7.82
C TRP A 355 30.92 -2.78 -7.83
N ARG A 356 30.50 -3.87 -8.51
CA ARG A 356 29.11 -4.34 -8.43
C ARG A 356 28.74 -4.72 -6.99
N ALA A 357 29.63 -5.42 -6.28
CA ALA A 357 29.38 -5.80 -4.89
C ALA A 357 29.25 -4.59 -3.97
N VAL A 358 30.11 -3.58 -4.12
CA VAL A 358 30.01 -2.32 -3.36
C VAL A 358 28.67 -1.64 -3.61
N LEU A 359 28.28 -1.49 -4.87
CA LEU A 359 27.03 -0.81 -5.19
C LEU A 359 25.80 -1.63 -4.76
N GLU A 360 25.85 -2.96 -4.89
CA GLU A 360 24.80 -3.84 -4.37
C GLU A 360 24.64 -3.68 -2.86
N ALA A 361 25.73 -3.62 -2.10
CA ALA A 361 25.69 -3.42 -0.66
C ALA A 361 25.01 -2.08 -0.29
N LEU A 362 25.38 -0.99 -0.96
CA LEU A 362 24.78 0.32 -0.75
C LEU A 362 23.28 0.35 -1.11
N LEU A 363 22.89 -0.29 -2.21
CA LEU A 363 21.48 -0.36 -2.64
C LEU A 363 20.61 -1.27 -1.75
N ARG A 364 21.22 -2.08 -0.89
CA ARG A 364 20.54 -2.95 0.07
C ARG A 364 20.62 -2.41 1.50
N ASP A 365 21.32 -1.31 1.70
CA ASP A 365 21.43 -0.69 3.02
C ASP A 365 20.01 -0.32 3.54
N PRO A 366 19.68 -0.65 4.79
CA PRO A 366 18.40 -0.28 5.38
C PRO A 366 18.07 1.22 5.23
N ALA A 367 19.06 2.11 5.35
CA ALA A 367 18.87 3.54 5.20
C ALA A 367 18.56 3.97 3.74
N TYR A 368 18.87 3.12 2.75
CA TYR A 368 18.49 3.37 1.35
C TYR A 368 17.09 2.88 1.02
N VAL A 369 16.69 1.73 1.56
CA VAL A 369 15.43 1.07 1.22
C VAL A 369 14.27 1.44 2.14
N SER A 370 14.50 2.35 3.07
CA SER A 370 13.48 2.96 3.95
C SER A 370 13.57 4.48 3.95
N LEU A 371 12.44 5.13 4.30
CA LEU A 371 12.31 6.59 4.42
C LEU A 371 12.09 6.99 5.86
#